data_a2285f05b52050a1bdbbf538e6e682b2
#
_entry.id   a2285f05b52050a1bdbbf538e6e682b2
#
_cell.length_a   1.000
_cell.length_b   1.000
_cell.length_c   1.000
_cell.angle_alpha   90.00
_cell.angle_beta   90.00
_cell.angle_gamma   90.00
#
_symmetry.space_group_name_H-M   'P 1'
#
loop_
_entity.id
_entity.type
_entity.pdbx_description
1 polymer ?
#
loop_
_entity_poly.entity_id
_entity_poly.type
_entity_poly.pdbx_seq_one_letter_code
_entity_poly.pdbx_strand_id
1 'polypeptide(L)'
;LPMFTIYKGEEGGAEPAGSVSISIEAGSVGLGTILPSTSVDFYQGEQLSSVVLRLLQNSGLDWRNDGDATGGFYLKAIGRGGITAGAAIPDDLMAHLEAVNCQMSGHDANWLGEFDFTMDSGWLYFVNGEYMNVGMSAYFPADGDEIRIRFSLYSGADVGAGTNGETWGDW
;
A
#
# COMPACT_ATOMS: atom_id res chain seq x y z
N LEU A 1 -34.25 -11.90 -22.13
CA LEU A 1 -33.88 -11.98 -21.86
C LEU A 1 -33.05 -12.13 -21.48
N PRO A 2 -33.24 -12.09 -21.46
CA PRO A 2 -32.55 -12.09 -21.02
C PRO A 2 -31.62 -12.13 -20.61
N MET A 3 -31.62 -12.05 -20.71
CA MET A 3 -31.02 -12.05 -20.48
C MET A 3 -30.16 -12.06 -20.04
N PHE A 4 -30.09 -11.91 -20.04
CA PHE A 4 -29.33 -11.88 -19.69
C PHE A 4 -28.50 -11.89 -19.16
N THR A 5 -28.48 -11.78 -19.13
CA THR A 5 -27.86 -11.73 -18.69
C THR A 5 -26.99 -11.84 -18.20
N ILE A 6 -27.00 -11.95 -18.20
CA ILE A 6 -26.39 -12.05 -17.84
C ILE A 6 -25.41 -12.15 -17.44
N TYR A 7 -25.21 -12.01 -17.52
CA TYR A 7 -24.50 -12.02 -17.22
C TYR A 7 -23.54 -12.03 -16.85
N LYS A 8 -23.04 -11.99 -16.80
CA LYS A 8 -22.41 -11.84 -16.46
C LYS A 8 -21.64 -12.08 -15.87
N GLY A 9 -21.45 -12.31 -15.82
CA GLY A 9 -21.00 -12.28 -15.33
C GLY A 9 -20.33 -12.34 -14.81
N GLU A 10 -20.07 -12.57 -14.87
CA GLU A 10 -19.78 -12.28 -14.53
C GLU A 10 -19.42 -11.76 -14.12
N GLU A 11 -18.93 -11.59 -14.22
CA GLU A 11 -18.85 -10.71 -13.96
C GLU A 11 -19.80 -10.33 -13.93
N GLY A 12 -19.71 -10.59 -14.01
CA GLY A 12 -20.66 -10.08 -13.97
C GLY A 12 -21.69 -9.51 -13.50
N GLY A 13 -22.33 -9.51 -13.18
CA GLY A 13 -23.56 -8.96 -12.82
C GLY A 13 -23.74 -8.52 -11.38
N ALA A 14 -22.72 -8.71 -10.56
CA ALA A 14 -22.84 -8.33 -9.15
C ALA A 14 -22.76 -6.81 -9.00
N GLU A 15 -23.64 -6.27 -8.15
CA GLU A 15 -23.54 -4.87 -7.75
C GLU A 15 -22.44 -4.70 -6.73
N PRO A 16 -21.67 -3.60 -6.76
CA PRO A 16 -20.70 -3.32 -5.72
C PRO A 16 -21.41 -3.22 -4.35
N ALA A 17 -20.73 -3.74 -3.32
CA ALA A 17 -21.20 -3.60 -1.95
C ALA A 17 -20.90 -2.20 -1.39
N GLY A 18 -19.94 -1.51 -1.99
CA GLY A 18 -19.55 -0.17 -1.59
C GLY A 18 -18.29 0.24 -2.32
N SER A 19 -17.68 1.34 -1.87
CA SER A 19 -16.43 1.81 -2.40
C SER A 19 -15.50 2.26 -1.28
N VAL A 20 -14.20 2.22 -1.56
CA VAL A 20 -13.16 2.74 -0.67
C VAL A 20 -12.32 3.74 -1.45
N SER A 21 -11.62 4.63 -0.74
CA SER A 21 -10.58 5.45 -1.36
C SER A 21 -9.22 4.86 -1.00
N ILE A 22 -8.32 4.78 -1.97
CA ILE A 22 -6.99 4.22 -1.74
C ILE A 22 -5.95 5.18 -2.31
N SER A 23 -4.95 5.53 -1.51
CA SER A 23 -3.78 6.29 -1.94
C SER A 23 -2.52 5.47 -1.71
N ILE A 24 -1.47 5.77 -2.49
CA ILE A 24 -0.17 5.13 -2.34
C ILE A 24 0.84 6.26 -2.17
N GLU A 25 1.57 6.26 -1.05
CA GLU A 25 2.39 7.37 -0.64
C GLU A 25 3.79 6.91 -0.23
N ALA A 26 4.78 7.73 -0.54
CA ALA A 26 6.18 7.46 -0.23
C ALA A 26 6.87 8.74 0.25
N GLY A 27 6.24 9.43 1.20
CA GLY A 27 6.78 10.68 1.77
C GLY A 27 8.10 10.48 2.49
N SER A 28 8.32 9.32 3.10
CA SER A 28 9.56 9.00 3.83
C SER A 28 10.79 9.00 2.93
N VAL A 29 10.62 8.80 1.63
CA VAL A 29 11.74 8.87 0.67
C VAL A 29 11.59 10.08 -0.27
N GLY A 30 10.80 11.06 0.13
CA GLY A 30 10.68 12.33 -0.57
C GLY A 30 9.90 12.27 -1.88
N LEU A 31 9.21 11.18 -2.16
CA LEU A 31 8.47 11.02 -3.42
C LEU A 31 7.03 11.51 -3.33
N GLY A 32 6.56 11.83 -2.11
CA GLY A 32 5.19 12.27 -1.91
C GLY A 32 4.19 11.20 -2.29
N THR A 33 3.26 11.55 -3.16
CA THR A 33 2.18 10.67 -3.58
C THR A 33 2.56 9.93 -4.86
N ILE A 34 2.58 8.61 -4.81
CA ILE A 34 2.78 7.76 -5.98
C ILE A 34 1.47 7.62 -6.76
N LEU A 35 0.38 7.40 -6.05
CA LEU A 35 -0.96 7.35 -6.61
C LEU A 35 -1.90 8.15 -5.72
N PRO A 36 -2.57 9.20 -6.26
CA PRO A 36 -3.48 9.99 -5.45
C PRO A 36 -4.70 9.16 -5.04
N SER A 37 -5.40 9.63 -4.00
CA SER A 37 -6.59 8.96 -3.49
C SER A 37 -7.56 8.66 -4.63
N THR A 38 -7.86 7.39 -4.82
CA THR A 38 -8.65 6.88 -5.94
C THR A 38 -9.80 6.05 -5.38
N SER A 39 -11.01 6.28 -5.87
CA SER A 39 -12.17 5.51 -5.48
C SER A 39 -12.15 4.16 -6.19
N VAL A 40 -12.35 3.08 -5.44
CA VAL A 40 -12.38 1.72 -5.97
C VAL A 40 -13.60 1.00 -5.38
N ASP A 41 -14.41 0.40 -6.22
CA ASP A 41 -15.53 -0.41 -5.77
C ASP A 41 -15.04 -1.72 -5.19
N PHE A 42 -15.77 -2.23 -4.20
CA PHE A 42 -15.55 -3.58 -3.70
C PHE A 42 -16.86 -4.35 -3.68
N TYR A 43 -16.76 -5.67 -3.63
CA TYR A 43 -17.91 -6.57 -3.70
C TYR A 43 -18.09 -7.32 -2.40
N GLN A 44 -19.28 -7.89 -2.21
CA GLN A 44 -19.62 -8.63 -0.99
C GLN A 44 -18.58 -9.73 -0.72
N GLY A 45 -17.98 -9.69 0.46
CA GLY A 45 -17.00 -10.71 0.88
C GLY A 45 -15.62 -10.57 0.28
N GLU A 46 -15.35 -9.49 -0.43
CA GLU A 46 -14.05 -9.27 -1.05
C GLU A 46 -13.02 -8.77 -0.03
N GLN A 47 -11.82 -9.38 -0.03
CA GLN A 47 -10.73 -8.92 0.83
C GLN A 47 -10.07 -7.66 0.26
N LEU A 48 -9.47 -6.85 1.13
CA LEU A 48 -8.78 -5.64 0.72
C LEU A 48 -7.66 -5.93 -0.29
N SER A 49 -6.95 -7.05 -0.14
CA SER A 49 -5.90 -7.46 -1.09
C SER A 49 -6.43 -7.53 -2.52
N SER A 50 -7.62 -8.09 -2.72
CA SER A 50 -8.24 -8.17 -4.05
C SER A 50 -8.54 -6.78 -4.61
N VAL A 51 -9.04 -5.88 -3.77
CA VAL A 51 -9.35 -4.50 -4.17
C VAL A 51 -8.09 -3.75 -4.56
N VAL A 52 -7.02 -3.91 -3.76
CA VAL A 52 -5.73 -3.28 -4.01
C VAL A 52 -5.12 -3.78 -5.32
N LEU A 53 -5.17 -5.09 -5.58
CA LEU A 53 -4.64 -5.63 -6.84
C LEU A 53 -5.38 -5.06 -8.04
N ARG A 54 -6.70 -4.92 -7.96
CA ARG A 54 -7.48 -4.32 -9.03
C ARG A 54 -7.08 -2.87 -9.26
N LEU A 55 -6.84 -2.11 -8.18
CA LEU A 55 -6.37 -0.72 -8.28
C LEU A 55 -5.01 -0.65 -8.97
N LEU A 56 -4.05 -1.47 -8.54
CA LEU A 56 -2.70 -1.48 -9.11
C LEU A 56 -2.76 -1.80 -10.61
N GLN A 57 -3.52 -2.83 -10.97
CA GLN A 57 -3.68 -3.22 -12.36
C GLN A 57 -4.29 -2.09 -13.20
N ASN A 58 -5.37 -1.47 -12.69
CA ASN A 58 -6.05 -0.39 -13.41
C ASN A 58 -5.22 0.88 -13.49
N SER A 59 -4.25 1.05 -12.59
CA SER A 59 -3.37 2.22 -12.55
C SER A 59 -2.08 2.04 -13.34
N GLY A 60 -1.90 0.88 -13.98
CA GLY A 60 -0.70 0.58 -14.76
C GLY A 60 0.54 0.38 -13.90
N LEU A 61 0.37 0.02 -12.64
CA LEU A 61 1.47 -0.26 -11.72
C LEU A 61 1.72 -1.76 -11.67
N ASP A 62 3.00 -2.14 -11.65
CA ASP A 62 3.40 -3.53 -11.42
C ASP A 62 3.57 -3.75 -9.92
N TRP A 63 3.54 -4.99 -9.50
CA TRP A 63 3.72 -5.32 -8.09
C TRP A 63 4.37 -6.70 -7.91
N ARG A 64 4.94 -6.88 -6.71
CA ARG A 64 5.43 -8.18 -6.23
C ARG A 64 4.79 -8.42 -4.88
N ASN A 65 4.40 -9.67 -4.60
CA ASN A 65 3.75 -10.00 -3.34
C ASN A 65 4.06 -11.43 -2.92
N ASP A 66 3.92 -11.69 -1.62
CA ASP A 66 3.83 -13.04 -1.09
C ASP A 66 2.37 -13.39 -0.90
N GLY A 67 2.05 -14.69 -0.88
CA GLY A 67 0.68 -15.13 -0.74
C GLY A 67 -0.16 -14.80 -1.98
N ASP A 68 -1.47 -14.73 -1.77
CA ASP A 68 -2.39 -14.32 -2.81
C ASP A 68 -3.53 -13.49 -2.21
N ALA A 69 -4.49 -13.08 -3.04
CA ALA A 69 -5.58 -12.23 -2.58
C ALA A 69 -6.46 -12.86 -1.51
N THR A 70 -6.44 -14.18 -1.37
CA THR A 70 -7.28 -14.91 -0.42
C THR A 70 -6.57 -15.26 0.87
N GLY A 71 -5.24 -15.22 0.90
CA GLY A 71 -4.53 -15.56 2.13
C GLY A 71 -3.05 -15.19 2.08
N GLY A 72 -2.53 -14.75 3.21
CA GLY A 72 -1.11 -14.46 3.39
C GLY A 72 -0.58 -13.35 2.52
N PHE A 73 -1.43 -12.48 2.01
CA PHE A 73 -1.00 -11.43 1.09
C PHE A 73 -0.10 -10.42 1.79
N TYR A 74 1.10 -10.24 1.24
CA TYR A 74 2.02 -9.19 1.65
C TYR A 74 2.53 -8.47 0.41
N LEU A 75 2.31 -7.15 0.34
CA LEU A 75 2.76 -6.32 -0.78
C LEU A 75 4.24 -6.03 -0.61
N LYS A 76 5.08 -6.71 -1.40
CA LYS A 76 6.54 -6.60 -1.29
C LYS A 76 7.08 -5.38 -2.00
N ALA A 77 6.56 -5.07 -3.19
CA ALA A 77 7.07 -3.97 -4.00
C ALA A 77 6.05 -3.50 -5.00
N ILE A 78 6.16 -2.23 -5.37
CA ILE A 78 5.38 -1.61 -6.45
C ILE A 78 6.37 -1.14 -7.50
N GLY A 79 6.05 -1.37 -8.77
CA GLY A 79 6.94 -1.07 -9.90
C GLY A 79 6.30 -0.14 -10.92
N ARG A 80 7.13 0.77 -11.41
CA ARG A 80 6.80 1.67 -12.53
C ARG A 80 8.12 2.26 -13.00
N GLY A 81 8.26 2.48 -14.31
CA GLY A 81 9.48 3.09 -14.86
C GLY A 81 9.77 4.42 -14.15
N GLY A 82 10.95 4.49 -13.51
CA GLY A 82 11.39 5.69 -12.82
C GLY A 82 10.66 5.98 -11.51
N ILE A 83 10.04 5.00 -10.87
CA ILE A 83 9.26 5.23 -9.64
C ILE A 83 10.07 5.90 -8.53
N THR A 84 11.38 5.62 -8.45
CA THR A 84 12.25 6.22 -7.43
C THR A 84 12.99 7.45 -7.90
N ALA A 85 12.67 7.98 -9.09
CA ALA A 85 13.34 9.18 -9.60
C ALA A 85 13.10 10.36 -8.65
N GLY A 86 14.19 11.02 -8.24
CA GLY A 86 14.11 12.15 -7.32
C GLY A 86 13.96 11.77 -5.85
N ALA A 87 14.02 10.49 -5.52
CA ALA A 87 13.90 10.05 -4.14
C ALA A 87 15.06 10.58 -3.28
N ALA A 88 14.72 11.06 -2.10
CA ALA A 88 15.70 11.50 -1.10
C ALA A 88 15.03 11.43 0.28
N ILE A 89 15.73 10.85 1.23
CA ILE A 89 15.23 10.80 2.61
C ILE A 89 15.38 12.20 3.21
N PRO A 90 14.30 12.81 3.76
CA PRO A 90 14.43 14.11 4.43
C PRO A 90 15.49 14.10 5.53
N ASP A 91 16.19 15.22 5.70
CA ASP A 91 17.32 15.31 6.62
C ASP A 91 16.92 15.00 8.07
N ASP A 92 15.75 15.48 8.50
CA ASP A 92 15.26 15.24 9.86
C ASP A 92 14.92 13.76 10.08
N LEU A 93 14.40 13.08 9.06
CA LEU A 93 14.16 11.64 9.15
C LEU A 93 15.47 10.88 9.15
N MET A 94 16.43 11.29 8.32
CA MET A 94 17.75 10.66 8.29
C MET A 94 18.41 10.73 9.67
N ALA A 95 18.24 11.85 10.39
CA ALA A 95 18.79 11.98 11.74
C ALA A 95 18.21 10.93 12.70
N HIS A 96 16.92 10.64 12.60
CA HIS A 96 16.29 9.58 13.39
C HIS A 96 16.86 8.20 13.04
N LEU A 97 17.02 7.94 11.74
CA LEU A 97 17.58 6.65 11.29
C LEU A 97 18.99 6.45 11.79
N GLU A 98 19.81 7.50 11.75
CA GLU A 98 21.19 7.46 12.26
C GLU A 98 21.22 7.23 13.77
N ALA A 99 20.31 7.86 14.50
CA ALA A 99 20.27 7.73 15.95
C ALA A 99 19.99 6.31 16.42
N VAL A 100 19.28 5.51 15.63
CA VAL A 100 18.98 4.10 15.93
C VAL A 100 19.92 3.14 15.21
N ASN A 101 20.95 3.65 14.53
CA ASN A 101 21.87 2.85 13.74
C ASN A 101 21.15 1.98 12.70
N CYS A 102 20.15 2.54 12.05
CA CYS A 102 19.40 1.82 11.01
C CYS A 102 20.35 1.42 9.89
N GLN A 103 20.30 0.16 9.48
CA GLN A 103 21.14 -0.31 8.39
C GLN A 103 20.56 0.18 7.08
N MET A 104 21.35 0.95 6.34
CA MET A 104 20.96 1.49 5.04
C MET A 104 21.20 0.45 3.95
N SER A 105 20.43 0.57 2.87
CA SER A 105 20.54 -0.30 1.69
C SER A 105 20.37 0.52 0.43
N GLY A 106 20.55 -0.11 -0.74
CA GLY A 106 20.32 0.53 -2.02
C GLY A 106 18.84 0.47 -2.41
N HIS A 107 18.57 0.90 -3.63
CA HIS A 107 17.23 0.82 -4.21
C HIS A 107 17.34 0.72 -5.73
N ASP A 108 16.26 0.24 -6.34
CA ASP A 108 16.14 0.09 -7.79
C ASP A 108 15.47 1.34 -8.37
N ALA A 109 15.78 1.66 -9.62
CA ALA A 109 15.17 2.83 -10.28
C ALA A 109 13.68 2.64 -10.55
N ASN A 110 13.23 1.41 -10.78
CA ASN A 110 11.90 1.11 -11.28
C ASN A 110 11.03 0.34 -10.29
N TRP A 111 11.55 0.05 -9.09
CA TRP A 111 10.82 -0.67 -8.05
C TRP A 111 11.02 0.00 -6.71
N LEU A 112 9.96 0.03 -5.91
CA LEU A 112 10.02 0.52 -4.54
C LEU A 112 9.36 -0.52 -3.65
N GLY A 113 10.11 -1.10 -2.71
CA GLY A 113 9.58 -2.15 -1.87
C GLY A 113 10.44 -2.44 -0.66
N GLU A 114 10.16 -3.59 -0.04
CA GLU A 114 10.88 -3.99 1.17
C GLU A 114 12.38 -4.05 0.92
N PHE A 115 13.12 -3.64 1.93
CA PHE A 115 14.59 -3.58 1.94
C PHE A 115 15.17 -2.49 1.04
N ASP A 116 14.35 -1.65 0.41
CA ASP A 116 14.85 -0.50 -0.34
C ASP A 116 15.10 0.67 0.61
N PHE A 117 16.21 1.36 0.42
CA PHE A 117 16.70 2.50 1.21
C PHE A 117 17.19 2.09 2.60
N THR A 118 16.47 1.22 3.31
CA THR A 118 16.91 0.65 4.60
C THR A 118 16.56 -0.83 4.63
N MET A 119 17.18 -1.56 5.58
CA MET A 119 16.89 -2.97 5.76
C MET A 119 15.58 -3.21 6.52
N ASP A 120 14.97 -2.15 7.07
CA ASP A 120 13.72 -2.22 7.83
C ASP A 120 12.54 -1.60 7.07
N SER A 121 12.68 -1.42 5.77
CA SER A 121 11.67 -0.75 4.95
C SER A 121 10.61 -1.72 4.43
N GLY A 122 9.46 -1.16 4.07
CA GLY A 122 8.39 -1.90 3.44
C GLY A 122 7.10 -1.10 3.36
N TRP A 123 6.14 -1.67 2.67
CA TRP A 123 4.82 -1.08 2.52
C TRP A 123 3.93 -1.44 3.70
N LEU A 124 3.30 -0.45 4.30
CA LEU A 124 2.31 -0.60 5.36
C LEU A 124 0.99 -0.01 4.88
N TYR A 125 -0.12 -0.38 5.52
CA TYR A 125 -1.38 0.25 5.17
C TYR A 125 -2.16 0.66 6.43
N PHE A 126 -2.96 1.72 6.25
CA PHE A 126 -3.78 2.32 7.27
C PHE A 126 -5.22 2.35 6.80
N VAL A 127 -6.15 2.10 7.69
CA VAL A 127 -7.58 2.21 7.42
C VAL A 127 -8.15 3.27 8.34
N ASN A 128 -8.73 4.31 7.75
CA ASN A 128 -9.32 5.43 8.48
C ASN A 128 -8.36 6.02 9.52
N GLY A 129 -7.10 6.15 9.14
CA GLY A 129 -6.08 6.75 9.98
C GLY A 129 -5.39 5.82 10.97
N GLU A 130 -5.79 4.54 11.00
CA GLU A 130 -5.21 3.58 11.94
C GLU A 130 -4.33 2.55 11.21
N TYR A 131 -3.13 2.32 11.75
CA TYR A 131 -2.26 1.27 11.26
C TYR A 131 -2.94 -0.09 11.46
N MET A 132 -3.00 -0.88 10.39
CA MET A 132 -3.60 -2.21 10.46
C MET A 132 -2.55 -3.27 10.74
N ASN A 133 -2.75 -3.98 11.84
CA ASN A 133 -1.82 -5.01 12.30
C ASN A 133 -2.19 -6.40 11.78
N VAL A 134 -2.84 -6.44 10.62
CA VAL A 134 -3.18 -7.69 9.92
C VAL A 134 -2.91 -7.49 8.44
N GLY A 135 -2.66 -8.57 7.72
CA GLY A 135 -2.45 -8.50 6.28
C GLY A 135 -3.71 -8.09 5.53
N MET A 136 -3.55 -7.59 4.31
CA MET A 136 -4.67 -7.12 3.50
C MET A 136 -5.68 -8.23 3.17
N SER A 137 -5.25 -9.48 3.13
CA SER A 137 -6.16 -10.62 2.88
C SER A 137 -7.01 -10.97 4.10
N ALA A 138 -6.68 -10.41 5.27
CA ALA A 138 -7.46 -10.61 6.51
C ALA A 138 -8.40 -9.44 6.81
N TYR A 139 -8.40 -8.40 5.98
CA TYR A 139 -9.27 -7.24 6.18
C TYR A 139 -10.35 -7.19 5.09
N PHE A 140 -11.61 -7.04 5.52
CA PHE A 140 -12.75 -6.92 4.63
C PHE A 140 -13.23 -5.45 4.63
N PRO A 141 -13.15 -4.75 3.49
CA PRO A 141 -13.49 -3.33 3.44
C PRO A 141 -14.94 -3.04 3.83
N ALA A 142 -15.13 -1.86 4.40
CA ALA A 142 -16.44 -1.27 4.63
C ALA A 142 -16.62 -0.06 3.73
N ASP A 143 -17.86 0.22 3.34
CA ASP A 143 -18.15 1.36 2.47
C ASP A 143 -17.65 2.66 3.11
N GLY A 144 -16.93 3.46 2.32
CA GLY A 144 -16.38 4.72 2.80
C GLY A 144 -15.03 4.62 3.49
N ASP A 145 -14.45 3.44 3.61
CA ASP A 145 -13.11 3.32 4.18
C ASP A 145 -12.10 4.14 3.40
N GLU A 146 -11.22 4.82 4.13
CA GLU A 146 -10.07 5.51 3.57
C GLU A 146 -8.82 4.66 3.83
N ILE A 147 -8.21 4.18 2.75
CA ILE A 147 -7.05 3.31 2.81
C ILE A 147 -5.83 4.11 2.36
N ARG A 148 -4.77 4.11 3.17
CA ARG A 148 -3.49 4.71 2.79
C ARG A 148 -2.44 3.62 2.80
N ILE A 149 -1.81 3.39 1.65
CA ILE A 149 -0.68 2.47 1.54
C ILE A 149 0.56 3.34 1.55
N ARG A 150 1.41 3.16 2.57
CA ARG A 150 2.53 4.05 2.83
C ARG A 150 3.84 3.29 2.93
N PHE A 151 4.86 3.81 2.26
CA PHE A 151 6.20 3.25 2.34
C PHE A 151 6.87 3.72 3.62
N SER A 152 7.31 2.78 4.46
CA SER A 152 7.97 3.06 5.73
C SER A 152 9.43 2.65 5.66
N LEU A 153 10.30 3.44 6.30
CA LEU A 153 11.73 3.16 6.37
C LEU A 153 12.13 2.42 7.63
N TYR A 154 11.34 2.52 8.71
CA TYR A 154 11.72 1.91 9.98
C TYR A 154 10.49 1.38 10.72
N SER A 155 9.95 0.28 10.23
CA SER A 155 8.86 -0.47 10.87
C SER A 155 7.71 0.42 11.36
N GLY A 156 7.36 1.43 10.59
CA GLY A 156 6.24 2.31 10.86
C GLY A 156 6.54 3.53 11.70
N ALA A 157 7.72 3.64 12.32
CA ALA A 157 8.05 4.78 13.18
C ALA A 157 8.00 6.12 12.42
N ASP A 158 8.37 6.12 11.16
CA ASP A 158 8.44 7.30 10.29
C ASP A 158 7.08 7.71 9.71
N VAL A 159 6.09 6.84 9.79
CA VAL A 159 4.75 7.12 9.23
C VAL A 159 3.65 7.08 10.30
N GLY A 160 4.02 7.21 11.56
CA GLY A 160 3.05 7.29 12.64
C GLY A 160 2.46 5.95 13.07
N ALA A 161 2.99 4.83 12.59
CA ALA A 161 2.48 3.51 12.94
C ALA A 161 3.13 2.94 14.19
N GLY A 162 4.47 3.02 14.25
CA GLY A 162 5.22 2.55 15.40
C GLY A 162 4.96 1.10 15.74
N THR A 163 5.17 0.17 14.78
CA THR A 163 4.86 -1.25 14.97
C THR A 163 5.58 -1.87 16.17
N ASN A 164 6.71 -1.27 16.58
CA ASN A 164 7.46 -1.68 17.77
C ASN A 164 7.25 -0.71 18.95
N GLY A 165 6.22 0.14 18.87
CA GLY A 165 5.88 1.10 19.91
C GLY A 165 6.56 2.46 19.77
N GLU A 166 7.41 2.65 18.79
CA GLU A 166 8.17 3.89 18.59
C GLU A 166 7.59 4.68 17.42
N THR A 167 7.36 5.98 17.62
CA THR A 167 6.82 6.85 16.58
C THR A 167 7.61 8.15 16.57
N TRP A 168 8.19 8.51 15.42
CA TRP A 168 9.02 9.71 15.26
C TRP A 168 8.26 10.88 14.67
N GLY A 169 7.20 10.61 13.94
CA GLY A 169 6.45 11.61 13.23
C GLY A 169 5.64 10.98 12.10
N ASP A 170 5.32 11.80 11.12
CA ASP A 170 4.46 11.39 10.01
C ASP A 170 5.01 11.98 8.70
N TRP A 171 5.93 11.28 8.10
CA TRP A 171 6.50 11.63 6.80
C TRP A 171 5.66 11.07 5.62
#